data_646687e433907c03d6fa007cc9eeb760
#
_entry.id   646687e433907c03d6fa007cc9eeb760
#
_cell.length_a   1.000
_cell.length_b   1.000
_cell.length_c   1.000
_cell.angle_alpha   90.00
_cell.angle_beta   90.00
_cell.angle_gamma   90.00
#
_symmetry.space_group_name_H-M   'P 1'
#
loop_
_entity.id
_entity.type
_entity.pdbx_description
1 polymer ?
#
loop_
_entity_poly.entity_id
_entity_poly.type
_entity_poly.pdbx_seq_one_letter_code
_entity_poly.pdbx_strand_id
1 'polypeptide(L)'
;MCLCEYTSHGHCGVVCGHKILNDETLPLLSRMAVSLAKAGADIIAPSDMMDGRVSAIRNALDENGFADTPILSYSAKFASAYYSPFRDAAESAPEFGDRKSYQMDYANGKEALREIADDIEEGADMVMVKPALAYLDVIKAASERFDLPLVAYNVSGEYAMVKAAAEKGWIDEKKIVSENLIAMKRAGADIIITYHALDAAKWIDEFYK
;
A
#
# COMPACT_ATOMS: atom_id res chain seq x y z
N MET A 1 -5.10 -4.03 -5.45
CA MET A 1 -5.24 -5.35 -6.10
C MET A 1 -3.98 -6.18 -5.90
N CYS A 2 -4.10 -7.50 -5.72
CA CYS A 2 -2.97 -8.42 -5.56
C CYS A 2 -3.44 -9.84 -5.86
N LEU A 3 -2.56 -10.70 -6.39
CA LEU A 3 -2.90 -12.11 -6.64
C LEU A 3 -2.96 -12.95 -5.35
N CYS A 4 -2.39 -12.50 -4.23
CA CYS A 4 -2.29 -13.28 -3.00
C CYS A 4 -3.64 -13.74 -2.40
N GLU A 5 -4.73 -13.08 -2.75
CA GLU A 5 -6.10 -13.47 -2.35
C GLU A 5 -6.67 -14.62 -3.19
N TYR A 6 -6.03 -14.93 -4.32
CA TYR A 6 -6.51 -15.91 -5.30
C TYR A 6 -5.54 -17.06 -5.54
N THR A 7 -4.35 -17.02 -4.92
CA THR A 7 -3.35 -18.08 -5.00
C THR A 7 -3.44 -19.02 -3.81
N SER A 8 -3.30 -20.32 -4.04
CA SER A 8 -3.28 -21.32 -2.96
C SER A 8 -2.10 -21.15 -2.00
N HIS A 9 -1.01 -20.54 -2.46
CA HIS A 9 0.22 -20.36 -1.69
C HIS A 9 0.36 -18.98 -1.03
N GLY A 10 -0.59 -18.06 -1.18
CA GLY A 10 -0.60 -16.74 -0.54
C GLY A 10 0.49 -15.76 -1.01
N HIS A 11 1.31 -16.08 -2.00
CA HIS A 11 2.25 -15.14 -2.60
C HIS A 11 1.58 -14.22 -3.64
N CYS A 12 2.18 -13.04 -3.85
CA CYS A 12 1.64 -12.00 -4.72
C CYS A 12 1.90 -12.21 -6.22
N GLY A 13 2.65 -13.25 -6.59
CA GLY A 13 3.03 -13.55 -7.98
C GLY A 13 3.01 -15.04 -8.30
N VAL A 14 3.26 -15.36 -9.56
CA VAL A 14 3.41 -16.73 -10.06
C VAL A 14 4.59 -17.41 -9.37
N VAL A 15 4.41 -18.68 -8.98
CA VAL A 15 5.43 -19.46 -8.28
C VAL A 15 5.94 -20.58 -9.16
N CYS A 16 7.26 -20.77 -9.21
CA CYS A 16 7.91 -21.95 -9.75
C CYS A 16 8.90 -22.50 -8.71
N GLY A 17 8.59 -23.67 -8.13
CA GLY A 17 9.29 -24.18 -6.96
C GLY A 17 9.12 -23.23 -5.77
N HIS A 18 10.20 -22.57 -5.35
CA HIS A 18 10.19 -21.55 -4.29
C HIS A 18 10.51 -20.13 -4.81
N LYS A 19 10.49 -19.91 -6.13
CA LYS A 19 10.78 -18.61 -6.73
C LYS A 19 9.48 -17.94 -7.16
N ILE A 20 9.38 -16.65 -6.88
CA ILE A 20 8.36 -15.79 -7.46
C ILE A 20 8.87 -15.33 -8.83
N LEU A 21 8.05 -15.52 -9.85
CA LEU A 21 8.39 -15.18 -11.24
C LEU A 21 7.76 -13.82 -11.57
N ASN A 22 8.60 -12.79 -11.64
CA ASN A 22 8.18 -11.41 -11.87
C ASN A 22 7.44 -11.29 -13.21
N ASP A 23 8.14 -11.58 -14.30
CA ASP A 23 7.66 -11.31 -15.66
C ASP A 23 6.40 -12.11 -16.02
N GLU A 24 6.30 -13.36 -15.55
CA GLU A 24 5.11 -14.19 -15.73
C GLU A 24 3.90 -13.71 -14.91
N THR A 25 4.16 -12.89 -13.89
CA THR A 25 3.11 -12.29 -13.06
C THR A 25 2.46 -11.08 -13.74
N LEU A 26 3.22 -10.26 -14.47
CA LEU A 26 2.76 -9.01 -15.06
C LEU A 26 1.51 -9.16 -15.94
N PRO A 27 1.39 -10.17 -16.84
CA PRO A 27 0.18 -10.36 -17.64
C PRO A 27 -1.07 -10.70 -16.80
N LEU A 28 -0.89 -11.34 -15.63
CA LEU A 28 -2.00 -11.64 -14.73
C LEU A 28 -2.50 -10.39 -14.03
N LEU A 29 -1.59 -9.55 -13.56
CA LEU A 29 -1.91 -8.25 -12.94
C LEU A 29 -2.62 -7.32 -13.94
N SER A 30 -2.13 -7.27 -15.19
CA SER A 30 -2.75 -6.51 -16.26
C SER A 30 -4.20 -6.95 -16.53
N ARG A 31 -4.45 -8.26 -16.65
CA ARG A 31 -5.81 -8.79 -16.82
C ARG A 31 -6.71 -8.50 -15.63
N MET A 32 -6.19 -8.59 -14.41
CA MET A 32 -6.93 -8.25 -13.19
C MET A 32 -7.30 -6.76 -13.19
N ALA A 33 -6.37 -5.85 -13.52
CA ALA A 33 -6.61 -4.43 -13.59
C ALA A 33 -7.73 -4.08 -14.58
N VAL A 34 -7.68 -4.63 -15.80
CA VAL A 34 -8.72 -4.45 -16.82
C VAL A 34 -10.06 -5.01 -16.35
N SER A 35 -10.07 -6.16 -15.66
CA SER A 35 -11.31 -6.74 -15.12
C SER A 35 -11.94 -5.83 -14.06
N LEU A 36 -11.14 -5.26 -13.17
CA LEU A 36 -11.60 -4.32 -12.14
C LEU A 36 -12.13 -3.02 -12.75
N ALA A 37 -11.43 -2.45 -13.73
CA ALA A 37 -11.88 -1.26 -14.45
C ALA A 37 -13.21 -1.51 -15.18
N LYS A 38 -13.37 -2.67 -15.86
CA LYS A 38 -14.65 -3.09 -16.48
C LYS A 38 -15.77 -3.25 -15.46
N ALA A 39 -15.47 -3.63 -14.22
CA ALA A 39 -16.45 -3.74 -13.15
C ALA A 39 -16.79 -2.38 -12.49
N GLY A 40 -16.15 -1.28 -12.90
CA GLY A 40 -16.44 0.07 -12.43
C GLY A 40 -15.49 0.58 -11.34
N ALA A 41 -14.29 0.02 -11.21
CA ALA A 41 -13.28 0.59 -10.30
C ALA A 41 -12.82 1.96 -10.84
N ASP A 42 -12.89 2.98 -9.99
CA ASP A 42 -12.46 4.35 -10.30
C ASP A 42 -10.93 4.50 -10.29
N ILE A 43 -10.23 3.68 -9.50
CA ILE A 43 -8.77 3.71 -9.33
C ILE A 43 -8.24 2.28 -9.27
N ILE A 44 -7.17 2.00 -9.99
CA ILE A 44 -6.44 0.71 -9.90
C ILE A 44 -5.25 0.87 -8.97
N ALA A 45 -5.19 0.05 -7.91
CA ALA A 45 -4.17 0.17 -6.86
C ALA A 45 -3.36 -1.14 -6.69
N PRO A 46 -2.33 -1.38 -7.53
CA PRO A 46 -1.48 -2.58 -7.46
C PRO A 46 -0.64 -2.59 -6.19
N SER A 47 -0.64 -3.72 -5.47
CA SER A 47 0.06 -3.87 -4.19
C SER A 47 0.96 -5.09 -4.12
N ASP A 48 1.28 -5.68 -5.26
CA ASP A 48 2.03 -6.92 -5.42
C ASP A 48 3.55 -6.74 -5.30
N MET A 49 4.09 -5.58 -5.66
CA MET A 49 5.51 -5.23 -5.69
C MET A 49 6.32 -5.95 -6.80
N MET A 50 5.68 -6.35 -7.89
CA MET A 50 6.41 -6.83 -9.07
C MET A 50 7.02 -5.65 -9.84
N ASP A 51 8.24 -5.82 -10.32
CA ASP A 51 8.94 -4.81 -11.12
C ASP A 51 8.29 -4.67 -12.51
N GLY A 52 8.13 -3.42 -12.99
CA GLY A 52 7.48 -3.12 -14.27
C GLY A 52 5.95 -3.24 -14.29
N ARG A 53 5.32 -3.48 -13.13
CA ARG A 53 3.87 -3.73 -13.06
C ARG A 53 3.02 -2.52 -13.40
N VAL A 54 3.48 -1.32 -13.06
CA VAL A 54 2.71 -0.09 -13.33
C VAL A 54 2.63 0.14 -14.84
N SER A 55 3.75 0.03 -15.54
CA SER A 55 3.81 0.11 -17.01
C SER A 55 2.94 -0.96 -17.69
N ALA A 56 3.02 -2.22 -17.23
CA ALA A 56 2.22 -3.31 -17.79
C ALA A 56 0.72 -3.08 -17.60
N ILE A 57 0.30 -2.57 -16.42
CA ILE A 57 -1.09 -2.24 -16.11
C ILE A 57 -1.56 -1.04 -16.92
N ARG A 58 -0.75 0.04 -17.01
CA ARG A 58 -1.09 1.25 -17.76
C ARG A 58 -1.36 0.93 -19.22
N ASN A 59 -0.43 0.21 -19.85
CA ASN A 59 -0.59 -0.22 -21.25
C ASN A 59 -1.86 -1.06 -21.45
N ALA A 60 -2.14 -2.01 -20.55
CA ALA A 60 -3.32 -2.85 -20.67
C ALA A 60 -4.63 -2.07 -20.48
N LEU A 61 -4.66 -1.09 -19.57
CA LEU A 61 -5.82 -0.21 -19.40
C LEU A 61 -6.07 0.64 -20.65
N ASP A 62 -5.03 1.25 -21.20
CA ASP A 62 -5.10 2.08 -22.42
C ASP A 62 -5.61 1.28 -23.63
N GLU A 63 -5.05 0.10 -23.87
CA GLU A 63 -5.45 -0.79 -24.95
C GLU A 63 -6.92 -1.27 -24.84
N ASN A 64 -7.48 -1.27 -23.62
CA ASN A 64 -8.87 -1.68 -23.37
C ASN A 64 -9.85 -0.52 -23.19
N GLY A 65 -9.44 0.72 -23.48
CA GLY A 65 -10.30 1.91 -23.43
C GLY A 65 -10.49 2.52 -22.04
N PHE A 66 -9.57 2.24 -21.09
CA PHE A 66 -9.55 2.76 -19.73
C PHE A 66 -8.39 3.74 -19.49
N ALA A 67 -8.04 4.55 -20.49
CA ALA A 67 -6.95 5.53 -20.41
C ALA A 67 -7.12 6.55 -19.26
N ASP A 68 -8.37 6.88 -18.93
CA ASP A 68 -8.70 7.83 -17.85
C ASP A 68 -8.73 7.18 -16.44
N THR A 69 -8.52 5.86 -16.33
CA THR A 69 -8.50 5.17 -15.02
C THR A 69 -7.13 5.36 -14.36
N PRO A 70 -7.03 6.11 -13.25
CA PRO A 70 -5.75 6.38 -12.61
C PRO A 70 -5.20 5.15 -11.88
N ILE A 71 -3.87 5.13 -11.74
CA ILE A 71 -3.12 4.10 -11.02
C ILE A 71 -2.54 4.69 -9.73
N LEU A 72 -2.96 4.13 -8.59
CA LEU A 72 -2.34 4.35 -7.27
C LEU A 72 -1.34 3.22 -6.99
N SER A 73 -0.07 3.44 -7.25
CA SER A 73 0.93 2.40 -6.96
C SER A 73 1.31 2.33 -5.49
N TYR A 74 1.39 1.11 -4.96
CA TYR A 74 2.01 0.83 -3.66
C TYR A 74 3.54 0.82 -3.82
N SER A 75 4.10 1.97 -4.21
CA SER A 75 5.48 2.12 -4.67
C SER A 75 6.51 1.78 -3.59
N ALA A 76 6.27 2.20 -2.36
CA ALA A 76 7.16 1.94 -1.22
C ALA A 76 6.47 1.05 -0.18
N LYS A 77 6.35 -0.25 -0.49
CA LYS A 77 5.78 -1.25 0.43
C LYS A 77 6.88 -2.12 1.03
N PHE A 78 7.08 -1.95 2.33
CA PHE A 78 8.11 -2.67 3.09
C PHE A 78 7.63 -4.03 3.57
N ALA A 79 8.55 -5.00 3.66
CA ALA A 79 8.32 -6.26 4.36
C ALA A 79 8.18 -5.98 5.87
N SER A 80 6.97 -6.06 6.39
CA SER A 80 6.65 -5.56 7.73
C SER A 80 5.87 -6.54 8.58
N ALA A 81 6.19 -6.60 9.86
CA ALA A 81 5.43 -7.32 10.88
C ALA A 81 4.06 -6.65 11.18
N TYR A 82 3.90 -5.36 10.85
CA TYR A 82 2.63 -4.64 11.03
C TYR A 82 1.47 -5.16 10.17
N TYR A 83 1.72 -6.10 9.25
CA TYR A 83 0.65 -6.71 8.43
C TYR A 83 -0.03 -7.91 9.08
N SER A 84 0.45 -8.43 10.23
CA SER A 84 -0.03 -9.69 10.81
C SER A 84 -1.55 -9.73 11.00
N PRO A 85 -2.24 -8.73 11.60
CA PRO A 85 -3.68 -8.82 11.78
C PRO A 85 -4.46 -8.90 10.46
N PHE A 86 -3.99 -8.23 9.40
CA PHE A 86 -4.59 -8.34 8.08
C PHE A 86 -4.38 -9.72 7.45
N ARG A 87 -3.17 -10.29 7.59
CA ARG A 87 -2.86 -11.61 7.05
C ARG A 87 -3.73 -12.70 7.66
N ASP A 88 -3.96 -12.61 8.97
CA ASP A 88 -4.84 -13.53 9.68
C ASP A 88 -6.30 -13.37 9.21
N ALA A 89 -6.80 -12.13 9.12
CA ALA A 89 -8.16 -11.86 8.69
C ALA A 89 -8.44 -12.22 7.22
N ALA A 90 -7.45 -12.07 6.34
CA ALA A 90 -7.56 -12.36 4.91
C ALA A 90 -7.11 -13.77 4.54
N GLU A 91 -6.70 -14.60 5.52
CA GLU A 91 -6.15 -15.95 5.30
C GLU A 91 -5.06 -15.97 4.20
N SER A 92 -4.27 -14.87 4.10
CA SER A 92 -3.32 -14.63 3.02
C SER A 92 -1.86 -14.73 3.46
N ALA A 93 -1.58 -15.44 4.53
CA ALA A 93 -0.20 -15.73 4.94
C ALA A 93 0.47 -16.62 3.87
N PRO A 94 1.74 -16.36 3.49
CA PRO A 94 2.43 -17.24 2.56
C PRO A 94 2.61 -18.64 3.17
N GLU A 95 2.30 -19.69 2.41
CA GLU A 95 2.45 -21.09 2.83
C GLU A 95 3.92 -21.54 2.96
N PHE A 96 4.83 -20.82 2.29
CA PHE A 96 6.27 -21.07 2.37
C PHE A 96 7.05 -19.75 2.34
N GLY A 97 8.23 -19.74 2.93
CA GLY A 97 9.14 -18.59 2.94
C GLY A 97 8.51 -17.33 3.55
N ASP A 98 8.82 -16.21 2.94
CA ASP A 98 8.28 -14.89 3.29
C ASP A 98 8.15 -14.00 2.04
N ARG A 99 7.77 -12.74 2.21
CA ARG A 99 7.61 -11.79 1.09
C ARG A 99 8.82 -10.87 0.88
N LYS A 100 9.95 -11.12 1.55
CA LYS A 100 11.14 -10.25 1.47
C LYS A 100 11.84 -10.28 0.12
N SER A 101 11.56 -11.29 -0.71
CA SER A 101 12.11 -11.36 -2.06
C SER A 101 11.51 -10.33 -3.04
N TYR A 102 10.37 -9.71 -2.69
CA TYR A 102 9.71 -8.70 -3.53
C TYR A 102 9.10 -7.52 -2.74
N GLN A 103 9.01 -7.58 -1.42
CA GLN A 103 8.73 -6.40 -0.58
C GLN A 103 10.06 -5.85 -0.05
N MET A 104 10.15 -4.52 0.05
CA MET A 104 11.38 -3.83 0.39
C MET A 104 11.87 -4.14 1.79
N ASP A 105 13.18 -4.14 1.98
CA ASP A 105 13.81 -4.23 3.29
C ASP A 105 13.54 -2.94 4.10
N TYR A 106 12.97 -3.11 5.28
CA TYR A 106 12.68 -1.98 6.19
C TYR A 106 13.93 -1.23 6.67
N ALA A 107 15.12 -1.78 6.51
CA ALA A 107 16.37 -1.10 6.81
C ALA A 107 16.88 -0.22 5.65
N ASN A 108 16.29 -0.30 4.44
CA ASN A 108 16.74 0.37 3.24
C ASN A 108 15.78 1.48 2.75
N GLY A 109 15.84 2.65 3.38
CA GLY A 109 15.00 3.79 2.97
C GLY A 109 15.36 4.40 1.60
N LYS A 110 16.59 4.17 1.08
CA LYS A 110 17.01 4.71 -0.22
C LYS A 110 16.34 3.99 -1.40
N GLU A 111 16.06 2.72 -1.26
CA GLU A 111 15.35 1.92 -2.26
C GLU A 111 13.94 2.49 -2.49
N ALA A 112 13.25 2.88 -1.42
CA ALA A 112 11.90 3.44 -1.51
C ALA A 112 11.79 4.62 -2.48
N LEU A 113 12.75 5.54 -2.45
CA LEU A 113 12.74 6.71 -3.34
C LEU A 113 13.06 6.35 -4.80
N ARG A 114 13.79 5.27 -5.04
CA ARG A 114 14.03 4.75 -6.38
C ARG A 114 12.77 4.07 -6.92
N GLU A 115 12.18 3.17 -6.17
CA GLU A 115 10.93 2.49 -6.55
C GLU A 115 9.78 3.46 -6.84
N ILE A 116 9.68 4.55 -6.04
CA ILE A 116 8.72 5.62 -6.32
C ILE A 116 9.02 6.30 -7.65
N ALA A 117 10.31 6.60 -7.94
CA ALA A 117 10.69 7.23 -9.20
C ALA A 117 10.40 6.33 -10.40
N ASP A 118 10.72 5.04 -10.28
CA ASP A 118 10.50 4.05 -11.33
C ASP A 118 8.98 3.88 -11.61
N ASP A 119 8.14 3.77 -10.57
CA ASP A 119 6.68 3.71 -10.72
C ASP A 119 6.08 4.97 -11.37
N ILE A 120 6.66 6.16 -11.10
CA ILE A 120 6.25 7.43 -11.74
C ILE A 120 6.60 7.39 -13.24
N GLU A 121 7.80 6.95 -13.61
CA GLU A 121 8.21 6.80 -15.01
C GLU A 121 7.35 5.77 -15.75
N GLU A 122 6.89 4.74 -15.06
CA GLU A 122 5.98 3.71 -15.56
C GLU A 122 4.53 4.19 -15.75
N GLY A 123 4.18 5.37 -15.25
CA GLY A 123 2.86 5.99 -15.42
C GLY A 123 1.92 5.88 -14.22
N ALA A 124 2.44 5.80 -13.00
CA ALA A 124 1.63 5.97 -11.79
C ALA A 124 1.10 7.41 -11.66
N ASP A 125 -0.17 7.57 -11.33
CA ASP A 125 -0.81 8.87 -11.06
C ASP A 125 -0.71 9.28 -9.59
N MET A 126 -0.60 8.30 -8.71
CA MET A 126 -0.44 8.47 -7.26
C MET A 126 0.52 7.40 -6.74
N VAL A 127 1.27 7.73 -5.70
CA VAL A 127 2.25 6.82 -5.07
C VAL A 127 1.96 6.64 -3.59
N MET A 128 2.33 5.48 -3.04
CA MET A 128 2.01 5.13 -1.65
C MET A 128 3.22 4.63 -0.90
N VAL A 129 3.31 5.05 0.38
CA VAL A 129 4.21 4.45 1.39
C VAL A 129 3.40 3.57 2.34
N LYS A 130 3.84 2.32 2.55
CA LYS A 130 3.18 1.32 3.39
C LYS A 130 4.22 0.44 4.12
N PRO A 131 4.15 0.32 5.47
CA PRO A 131 3.29 1.01 6.43
C PRO A 131 3.56 2.53 6.54
N ALA A 132 2.83 3.25 7.42
CA ALA A 132 2.93 4.69 7.52
C ALA A 132 3.72 5.19 8.76
N LEU A 133 3.28 4.87 9.98
CA LEU A 133 3.79 5.53 11.21
C LEU A 133 5.28 5.26 11.48
N ALA A 134 5.74 4.05 11.22
CA ALA A 134 7.16 3.70 11.38
C ALA A 134 8.04 4.16 10.21
N TYR A 135 7.45 4.81 9.19
CA TYR A 135 8.08 5.22 7.93
C TYR A 135 7.77 6.67 7.56
N LEU A 136 7.54 7.53 8.58
CA LEU A 136 7.30 8.96 8.39
C LEU A 136 8.49 9.68 7.74
N ASP A 137 9.71 9.20 7.95
CA ASP A 137 10.92 9.65 7.28
C ASP A 137 10.88 9.41 5.78
N VAL A 138 10.41 8.24 5.34
CA VAL A 138 10.21 7.89 3.91
C VAL A 138 9.10 8.75 3.30
N ILE A 139 7.97 8.91 4.01
CA ILE A 139 6.87 9.79 3.58
C ILE A 139 7.40 11.22 3.39
N LYS A 140 8.16 11.73 4.35
CA LYS A 140 8.76 13.08 4.29
C LYS A 140 9.70 13.21 3.09
N ALA A 141 10.63 12.27 2.93
CA ALA A 141 11.58 12.28 1.82
C ALA A 141 10.88 12.18 0.45
N ALA A 142 9.83 11.38 0.33
CA ALA A 142 9.03 11.27 -0.89
C ALA A 142 8.29 12.59 -1.20
N SER A 143 7.65 13.20 -0.20
CA SER A 143 6.92 14.48 -0.37
C SER A 143 7.82 15.67 -0.73
N GLU A 144 9.11 15.61 -0.39
CA GLU A 144 10.07 16.65 -0.78
C GLU A 144 10.67 16.45 -2.17
N ARG A 145 10.54 15.24 -2.72
CA ARG A 145 11.19 14.89 -3.98
C ARG A 145 10.21 14.78 -5.16
N PHE A 146 8.95 14.44 -4.91
CA PHE A 146 7.98 14.13 -5.95
C PHE A 146 6.71 14.99 -5.77
N ASP A 147 6.17 15.49 -6.89
CA ASP A 147 4.99 16.36 -6.91
C ASP A 147 3.67 15.58 -7.16
N LEU A 148 3.69 14.24 -7.09
CA LEU A 148 2.48 13.43 -7.22
C LEU A 148 1.74 13.31 -5.88
N PRO A 149 0.41 13.08 -5.90
CA PRO A 149 -0.33 12.80 -4.68
C PRO A 149 0.27 11.62 -3.92
N LEU A 150 0.66 11.86 -2.68
CA LEU A 150 1.32 10.90 -1.81
C LEU A 150 0.33 10.29 -0.82
N VAL A 151 0.19 8.97 -0.87
CA VAL A 151 -0.70 8.21 0.01
C VAL A 151 0.08 7.52 1.13
N ALA A 152 -0.39 7.64 2.36
CA ALA A 152 0.12 6.91 3.51
C ALA A 152 -0.88 5.83 3.94
N TYR A 153 -0.44 4.57 4.08
CA TYR A 153 -1.30 3.49 4.57
C TYR A 153 -1.00 3.18 6.03
N ASN A 154 -1.90 3.61 6.91
CA ASN A 154 -1.94 3.23 8.32
C ASN A 154 -2.50 1.81 8.45
N VAL A 155 -1.62 0.82 8.59
CA VAL A 155 -1.93 -0.59 8.42
C VAL A 155 -2.54 -1.25 9.64
N SER A 156 -2.97 -2.50 9.48
CA SER A 156 -3.72 -3.27 10.48
C SER A 156 -3.01 -3.42 11.83
N GLY A 157 -1.68 -3.60 11.83
CA GLY A 157 -0.91 -3.69 13.06
C GLY A 157 -0.82 -2.36 13.80
N GLU A 158 -0.66 -1.25 13.07
CA GLU A 158 -0.68 0.09 13.64
C GLU A 158 -2.05 0.40 14.28
N TYR A 159 -3.14 0.05 13.59
CA TYR A 159 -4.50 0.13 14.12
C TYR A 159 -4.69 -0.75 15.35
N ALA A 160 -4.34 -2.03 15.28
CA ALA A 160 -4.54 -3.00 16.37
C ALA A 160 -3.78 -2.61 17.64
N MET A 161 -2.57 -2.05 17.53
CA MET A 161 -1.79 -1.55 18.66
C MET A 161 -2.51 -0.43 19.42
N VAL A 162 -3.12 0.52 18.69
CA VAL A 162 -3.90 1.60 19.30
C VAL A 162 -5.15 1.05 19.99
N LYS A 163 -5.90 0.18 19.30
CA LYS A 163 -7.13 -0.44 19.89
C LYS A 163 -6.81 -1.22 21.17
N ALA A 164 -5.77 -2.06 21.14
CA ALA A 164 -5.38 -2.89 22.29
C ALA A 164 -4.91 -2.04 23.50
N ALA A 165 -4.18 -0.97 23.27
CA ALA A 165 -3.74 -0.08 24.34
C ALA A 165 -4.90 0.75 24.89
N ALA A 166 -5.82 1.20 24.04
CA ALA A 166 -7.01 1.95 24.44
C ALA A 166 -7.97 1.08 25.27
N GLU A 167 -8.21 -0.18 24.86
CA GLU A 167 -9.04 -1.14 25.60
C GLU A 167 -8.54 -1.35 27.03
N LYS A 168 -7.21 -1.30 27.22
CA LYS A 168 -6.59 -1.41 28.56
C LYS A 168 -6.56 -0.09 29.33
N GLY A 169 -7.06 1.00 28.77
CA GLY A 169 -7.04 2.32 29.40
C GLY A 169 -5.65 2.96 29.50
N TRP A 170 -4.68 2.47 28.75
CA TRP A 170 -3.30 2.99 28.77
C TRP A 170 -3.16 4.29 27.96
N ILE A 171 -3.99 4.46 26.95
CA ILE A 171 -4.03 5.64 26.06
C ILE A 171 -5.47 6.09 25.82
N ASP A 172 -5.64 7.38 25.50
CA ASP A 172 -6.87 7.93 24.96
C ASP A 172 -6.89 7.69 23.43
N GLU A 173 -7.77 6.81 22.97
CA GLU A 173 -7.86 6.40 21.57
C GLU A 173 -8.03 7.59 20.63
N LYS A 174 -8.97 8.48 20.92
CA LYS A 174 -9.26 9.63 20.07
C LYS A 174 -8.07 10.55 19.92
N LYS A 175 -7.38 10.86 21.02
CA LYS A 175 -6.20 11.72 21.01
C LYS A 175 -5.04 11.10 20.21
N ILE A 176 -4.75 9.82 20.44
CA ILE A 176 -3.67 9.12 19.73
C ILE A 176 -3.97 8.96 18.24
N VAL A 177 -5.20 8.66 17.87
CA VAL A 177 -5.61 8.58 16.45
C VAL A 177 -5.46 9.94 15.77
N SER A 178 -5.93 11.02 16.43
CA SER A 178 -5.78 12.38 15.94
C SER A 178 -4.30 12.73 15.72
N GLU A 179 -3.45 12.48 16.71
CA GLU A 179 -2.01 12.75 16.65
C GLU A 179 -1.33 11.96 15.52
N ASN A 180 -1.65 10.67 15.37
CA ASN A 180 -1.11 9.81 14.32
C ASN A 180 -1.49 10.30 12.91
N LEU A 181 -2.76 10.66 12.69
CA LEU A 181 -3.23 11.19 11.40
C LEU A 181 -2.56 12.53 11.07
N ILE A 182 -2.45 13.43 12.06
CA ILE A 182 -1.74 14.71 11.91
C ILE A 182 -0.26 14.48 11.64
N ALA A 183 0.38 13.50 12.29
CA ALA A 183 1.79 13.17 12.06
C ALA A 183 2.04 12.72 10.61
N MET A 184 1.19 11.85 10.06
CA MET A 184 1.27 11.44 8.64
C MET A 184 1.03 12.63 7.70
N LYS A 185 0.04 13.48 7.97
CA LYS A 185 -0.21 14.70 7.20
C LYS A 185 0.97 15.67 7.27
N ARG A 186 1.53 15.89 8.45
CA ARG A 186 2.73 16.74 8.66
C ARG A 186 3.96 16.19 7.94
N ALA A 187 4.09 14.86 7.82
CA ALA A 187 5.17 14.24 7.05
C ALA A 187 5.01 14.48 5.54
N GLY A 188 3.82 14.85 5.06
CA GLY A 188 3.58 15.20 3.67
C GLY A 188 2.56 14.31 2.95
N ALA A 189 1.87 13.40 3.66
CA ALA A 189 0.82 12.62 3.03
C ALA A 189 -0.37 13.50 2.60
N ASP A 190 -0.82 13.37 1.35
CA ASP A 190 -2.02 14.02 0.85
C ASP A 190 -3.27 13.24 1.19
N ILE A 191 -3.18 11.93 1.09
CA ILE A 191 -4.25 10.97 1.36
C ILE A 191 -3.79 9.98 2.42
N ILE A 192 -4.67 9.62 3.35
CA ILE A 192 -4.40 8.62 4.39
C ILE A 192 -5.44 7.50 4.29
N ILE A 193 -4.97 6.28 4.06
CA ILE A 193 -5.79 5.08 4.19
C ILE A 193 -5.63 4.53 5.61
N THR A 194 -6.72 4.38 6.34
CA THR A 194 -6.68 3.92 7.73
C THR A 194 -7.94 3.14 8.12
N TYR A 195 -7.78 2.16 8.99
CA TYR A 195 -8.90 1.46 9.63
C TYR A 195 -9.67 2.34 10.63
N HIS A 196 -9.07 3.45 11.08
CA HIS A 196 -9.74 4.45 11.91
C HIS A 196 -10.65 5.42 11.12
N ALA A 197 -10.78 5.28 9.79
CA ALA A 197 -11.43 6.28 8.93
C ALA A 197 -12.84 6.69 9.40
N LEU A 198 -13.68 5.72 9.75
CA LEU A 198 -15.06 5.99 10.20
C LEU A 198 -15.11 6.73 11.55
N ASP A 199 -14.19 6.41 12.46
CA ASP A 199 -14.10 7.09 13.75
C ASP A 199 -13.48 8.47 13.60
N ALA A 200 -12.41 8.58 12.82
CA ALA A 200 -11.76 9.85 12.50
C ALA A 200 -12.73 10.84 11.84
N ALA A 201 -13.58 10.37 10.92
CA ALA A 201 -14.59 11.22 10.27
C ALA A 201 -15.60 11.83 11.28
N LYS A 202 -15.90 11.13 12.39
CA LYS A 202 -16.75 11.64 13.46
C LYS A 202 -16.03 12.65 14.36
N TRP A 203 -14.70 12.56 14.45
CA TRP A 203 -13.88 13.32 15.39
C TRP A 203 -13.16 14.51 14.77
N ILE A 204 -13.12 14.59 13.43
CA ILE A 204 -12.25 15.52 12.69
C ILE A 204 -12.44 17.00 13.08
N ASP A 205 -13.68 17.41 13.36
CA ASP A 205 -13.99 18.78 13.78
C ASP A 205 -13.40 19.15 15.15
N GLU A 206 -12.94 18.14 15.91
CA GLU A 206 -12.39 18.31 17.24
C GLU A 206 -10.87 18.18 17.29
N PHE A 207 -10.22 17.77 16.16
CA PHE A 207 -8.77 17.53 16.12
C PHE A 207 -7.91 18.78 16.37
N TYR A 208 -8.47 19.96 16.16
CA TYR A 208 -7.77 21.25 16.30
C TYR A 208 -8.34 22.12 17.43
N LYS A 209 -9.24 21.57 18.24
CA LYS A 209 -9.78 22.24 19.46
C LYS A 209 -8.98 21.86 20.69
#